data_247d1306d0aacf98021573fb886efc15
#
_entry.id   247d1306d0aacf98021573fb886efc15
#
_cell.length_a   1.000
_cell.length_b   1.000
_cell.length_c   1.000
_cell.angle_alpha   90.00
_cell.angle_beta   90.00
_cell.angle_gamma   90.00
#
_symmetry.space_group_name_H-M   'P 1'
#
loop_
_entity.id
_entity.type
_entity.pdbx_description
1 polymer ?
#
loop_
_entity_poly.entity_id
_entity_poly.type
_entity_poly.pdbx_seq_one_letter_code
_entity_poly.pdbx_strand_id
1 'polypeptide(L)'
;MEGPAVGWFVPLRLVLVRHGLSSFNLERRIQGRDDLSELSDQGLEQARRCGEAMLGIDLSVAYSSPLRRARDTARQLIQSHGGTTELIEREDLLEIDLAPWSGLLRDELRHHDPEGERLWREEPHRLELEAKDGRSYKPVLALMEQAGDFVDSLLQRHGNALEGDSLESILVVAHNGILRCLLLRLLGLPASGFARLRLDNASITVLNLQRSAGGDLSVQIELLNSTFHLDQPLPPRGKGPRMLLVRHGETDWNREGRFQGQIDIPLNPNGLAQAEAASQFLADVPLNRAYTSPMARPRQTAETILLEHPGVPLTCHSGLVEIGHGLWEGQLEREIAATWPELLAAWKRAPHSVQMPEGENLQQVWDRSLAAWQRIARSLHPDETALVVAHDAVNKTILCSLLGLGPESIWSVKQGNGGVTVVDYPRGGDASPVVSGLNFTGHLGGVLDSTAAGAL
;
A
#
# COMPACT_ATOMS: atom_id res chain seq x y z
N MET A 1 -9.02 -33.89 8.87
CA MET A 1 -8.93 -32.47 9.18
C MET A 1 -7.89 -31.92 8.20
N GLU A 2 -8.36 -31.35 7.10
CA GLU A 2 -7.50 -30.72 6.11
C GLU A 2 -7.00 -29.41 6.72
N GLY A 3 -5.67 -29.28 6.87
CA GLY A 3 -5.08 -28.02 7.29
C GLY A 3 -5.34 -26.94 6.23
N PRO A 4 -5.41 -25.66 6.63
CA PRO A 4 -5.66 -24.59 5.69
C PRO A 4 -4.58 -24.58 4.60
N ALA A 5 -5.01 -24.32 3.36
CA ALA A 5 -4.09 -24.02 2.27
C ALA A 5 -3.03 -23.04 2.78
N VAL A 6 -1.76 -23.25 2.39
CA VAL A 6 -0.60 -22.47 2.88
C VAL A 6 -0.77 -21.01 2.41
N GLY A 7 -1.66 -20.29 3.10
CA GLY A 7 -1.67 -18.85 3.11
C GLY A 7 -0.49 -18.35 3.94
N TRP A 8 0.01 -17.18 3.65
CA TRP A 8 0.93 -16.46 4.53
C TRP A 8 0.38 -16.49 5.95
N PHE A 9 1.04 -17.21 6.84
CA PHE A 9 0.74 -17.08 8.27
C PHE A 9 1.22 -15.69 8.72
N VAL A 10 0.34 -14.90 9.29
CA VAL A 10 0.64 -13.54 9.75
C VAL A 10 0.74 -13.55 11.27
N PRO A 11 1.92 -13.72 11.85
CA PRO A 11 2.08 -13.73 13.30
C PRO A 11 1.99 -12.33 13.91
N LEU A 12 2.39 -11.29 13.18
CA LEU A 12 2.37 -9.91 13.66
C LEU A 12 1.79 -8.99 12.59
N ARG A 13 0.77 -8.20 12.95
CA ARG A 13 0.15 -7.18 12.10
C ARG A 13 0.35 -5.80 12.70
N LEU A 14 0.79 -4.84 11.88
CA LEU A 14 0.82 -3.43 12.25
C LEU A 14 -0.31 -2.70 11.51
N VAL A 15 -1.17 -2.03 12.27
CA VAL A 15 -2.20 -1.13 11.75
C VAL A 15 -1.74 0.30 12.00
N LEU A 16 -1.33 0.99 10.96
CA LEU A 16 -0.84 2.36 11.02
C LEU A 16 -1.98 3.31 10.67
N VAL A 17 -2.24 4.30 11.51
CA VAL A 17 -3.26 5.32 11.29
C VAL A 17 -2.63 6.70 11.42
N ARG A 18 -2.76 7.53 10.39
CA ARG A 18 -2.41 8.95 10.50
C ARG A 18 -3.49 9.66 11.29
N HIS A 19 -3.13 10.60 12.16
CA HIS A 19 -4.09 11.38 12.94
C HIS A 19 -5.21 11.99 12.06
N GLY A 20 -6.39 12.18 12.63
CA GLY A 20 -7.52 12.83 11.98
C GLY A 20 -7.25 14.26 11.57
N LEU A 21 -8.17 14.87 10.86
CA LEU A 21 -8.05 16.24 10.35
C LEU A 21 -7.89 17.25 11.51
N SER A 22 -6.80 18.01 11.51
CA SER A 22 -6.49 19.01 12.53
C SER A 22 -6.79 20.44 12.05
N SER A 23 -6.81 21.42 12.99
CA SER A 23 -6.97 22.84 12.68
C SER A 23 -5.94 23.32 11.65
N PHE A 24 -4.66 22.97 11.81
CA PHE A 24 -3.60 23.34 10.87
C PHE A 24 -3.76 22.66 9.50
N ASN A 25 -4.34 21.46 9.45
CA ASN A 25 -4.65 20.84 8.15
C ASN A 25 -5.72 21.63 7.40
N LEU A 26 -6.79 22.08 8.10
CA LEU A 26 -7.85 22.91 7.53
C LEU A 26 -7.30 24.25 7.02
N GLU A 27 -6.44 24.88 7.80
CA GLU A 27 -5.80 26.17 7.47
C GLU A 27 -4.67 26.03 6.44
N ARG A 28 -4.28 24.80 6.06
CA ARG A 28 -3.11 24.51 5.19
C ARG A 28 -1.80 25.04 5.75
N ARG A 29 -1.63 25.05 7.07
CA ARG A 29 -0.37 25.38 7.74
C ARG A 29 0.55 24.18 7.84
N ILE A 30 1.85 24.45 7.81
CA ILE A 30 2.88 23.46 8.09
C ILE A 30 2.86 23.19 9.59
N GLN A 31 2.81 21.89 9.95
CA GLN A 31 2.81 21.45 11.34
C GLN A 31 4.25 21.13 11.78
N GLY A 32 4.66 19.99 11.90
CA GLY A 32 5.91 19.56 12.50
C GLY A 32 5.66 19.10 13.93
N ARG A 33 6.61 19.38 14.84
CA ARG A 33 6.55 18.93 16.24
C ARG A 33 5.76 19.85 17.16
N ASP A 34 5.27 20.99 16.68
CA ASP A 34 4.44 21.87 17.48
C ASP A 34 3.11 21.20 17.86
N ASP A 35 2.72 21.38 19.11
CA ASP A 35 1.46 20.87 19.67
C ASP A 35 0.37 21.94 19.74
N LEU A 36 0.43 22.91 18.80
CA LEU A 36 -0.52 24.02 18.69
C LEU A 36 -1.81 23.62 18.00
N SER A 37 -1.76 22.57 17.16
CA SER A 37 -2.92 22.12 16.39
C SER A 37 -3.70 21.04 17.12
N GLU A 38 -5.03 21.19 17.14
CA GLU A 38 -5.98 20.27 17.74
C GLU A 38 -6.78 19.55 16.65
N LEU A 39 -7.39 18.41 16.99
CA LEU A 39 -8.35 17.77 16.09
C LEU A 39 -9.54 18.68 15.87
N SER A 40 -9.99 18.79 14.63
CA SER A 40 -11.30 19.40 14.31
C SER A 40 -12.43 18.41 14.66
N ASP A 41 -13.68 18.90 14.71
CA ASP A 41 -14.86 18.04 14.87
C ASP A 41 -14.90 16.95 13.79
N GLN A 42 -14.53 17.28 12.56
CA GLN A 42 -14.39 16.33 11.47
C GLN A 42 -13.28 15.31 11.74
N GLY A 43 -12.16 15.74 12.33
CA GLY A 43 -11.05 14.85 12.69
C GLY A 43 -11.43 13.86 13.81
N LEU A 44 -12.23 14.30 14.78
CA LEU A 44 -12.80 13.43 15.82
C LEU A 44 -13.74 12.38 15.21
N GLU A 45 -14.62 12.80 14.29
CA GLU A 45 -15.52 11.88 13.59
C GLU A 45 -14.75 10.89 12.71
N GLN A 46 -13.69 11.34 12.02
CA GLN A 46 -12.79 10.45 11.28
C GLN A 46 -12.15 9.38 12.18
N ALA A 47 -11.66 9.79 13.36
CA ALA A 47 -11.08 8.86 14.34
C ALA A 47 -12.10 7.84 14.86
N ARG A 48 -13.35 8.29 15.10
CA ARG A 48 -14.46 7.41 15.50
C ARG A 48 -14.73 6.35 14.43
N ARG A 49 -14.84 6.77 13.17
CA ARG A 49 -15.08 5.86 12.03
C ARG A 49 -13.92 4.89 11.78
N CYS A 50 -12.66 5.31 12.04
CA CYS A 50 -11.52 4.39 12.02
C CYS A 50 -11.72 3.24 13.04
N GLY A 51 -12.14 3.55 14.27
CA GLY A 51 -12.39 2.54 15.29
C GLY A 51 -13.48 1.56 14.87
N GLU A 52 -14.59 2.07 14.35
CA GLU A 52 -15.69 1.23 13.85
C GLU A 52 -15.28 0.33 12.68
N ALA A 53 -14.49 0.86 11.74
CA ALA A 53 -14.00 0.09 10.61
C ALA A 53 -13.09 -1.09 11.01
N MET A 54 -12.46 -1.01 12.18
CA MET A 54 -11.52 -2.01 12.70
C MET A 54 -12.13 -2.96 13.73
N LEU A 55 -13.45 -2.95 13.98
CA LEU A 55 -14.12 -3.77 14.98
C LEU A 55 -13.81 -5.28 14.88
N GLY A 56 -13.45 -5.78 13.71
CA GLY A 56 -13.05 -7.19 13.50
C GLY A 56 -11.57 -7.49 13.74
N ILE A 57 -10.76 -6.51 14.17
CA ILE A 57 -9.33 -6.67 14.41
C ILE A 57 -9.08 -6.66 15.92
N ASP A 58 -8.58 -7.76 16.49
CA ASP A 58 -8.20 -7.82 17.91
C ASP A 58 -6.88 -7.05 18.12
N LEU A 59 -6.96 -5.87 18.76
CA LEU A 59 -5.82 -4.99 19.01
C LEU A 59 -5.20 -5.28 20.38
N SER A 60 -4.00 -5.84 20.42
CA SER A 60 -3.28 -6.19 21.66
C SER A 60 -2.76 -4.95 22.41
N VAL A 61 -2.27 -3.96 21.67
CA VAL A 61 -1.72 -2.70 22.20
C VAL A 61 -1.81 -1.60 21.17
N ALA A 62 -1.85 -0.36 21.61
CA ALA A 62 -1.82 0.82 20.78
C ALA A 62 -0.64 1.73 21.19
N TYR A 63 0.12 2.20 20.21
CA TYR A 63 1.15 3.22 20.36
C TYR A 63 0.68 4.51 19.71
N SER A 64 0.96 5.66 20.33
CA SER A 64 0.73 6.95 19.69
C SER A 64 1.85 7.94 19.92
N SER A 65 1.97 8.88 18.99
CA SER A 65 2.71 10.12 19.24
C SER A 65 2.09 10.88 20.44
N PRO A 66 2.90 11.54 21.29
CA PRO A 66 2.38 12.33 22.41
C PRO A 66 1.68 13.62 21.96
N LEU A 67 1.86 14.06 20.70
CA LEU A 67 1.20 15.27 20.18
C LEU A 67 -0.33 15.10 20.20
N ARG A 68 -1.04 16.12 20.72
CA ARG A 68 -2.50 16.06 20.99
C ARG A 68 -3.30 15.46 19.83
N ARG A 69 -3.11 15.93 18.61
CA ARG A 69 -3.84 15.46 17.42
C ARG A 69 -3.72 13.94 17.17
N ALA A 70 -2.56 13.34 17.44
CA ALA A 70 -2.36 11.89 17.29
C ALA A 70 -2.89 11.12 18.50
N ARG A 71 -2.59 11.59 19.71
CA ARG A 71 -3.07 10.99 20.96
C ARG A 71 -4.59 10.99 21.05
N ASP A 72 -5.24 12.10 20.70
CA ASP A 72 -6.69 12.20 20.77
C ASP A 72 -7.37 11.40 19.65
N THR A 73 -6.72 11.27 18.47
CA THR A 73 -7.14 10.30 17.45
C THR A 73 -7.09 8.86 17.99
N ALA A 74 -5.99 8.48 18.65
CA ALA A 74 -5.83 7.13 19.21
C ALA A 74 -6.89 6.84 20.29
N ARG A 75 -7.14 7.77 21.19
CA ARG A 75 -8.16 7.64 22.25
C ARG A 75 -9.56 7.47 21.69
N GLN A 76 -9.94 8.32 20.74
CA GLN A 76 -11.26 8.26 20.09
C GLN A 76 -11.43 6.97 19.32
N LEU A 77 -10.39 6.53 18.59
CA LEU A 77 -10.37 5.28 17.85
C LEU A 77 -10.55 4.08 18.77
N ILE A 78 -9.76 3.97 19.85
CA ILE A 78 -9.86 2.86 20.82
C ILE A 78 -11.25 2.84 21.47
N GLN A 79 -11.79 3.98 21.83
CA GLN A 79 -13.13 4.09 22.40
C GLN A 79 -14.19 3.53 21.44
N SER A 80 -14.11 3.87 20.15
CA SER A 80 -15.09 3.45 19.14
C SER A 80 -14.88 2.00 18.69
N HIS A 81 -13.67 1.49 18.81
CA HIS A 81 -13.34 0.07 18.61
C HIS A 81 -13.98 -0.81 19.70
N GLY A 82 -14.54 -0.20 20.76
CA GLY A 82 -15.19 -0.92 21.87
C GLY A 82 -14.21 -1.65 22.78
N GLY A 83 -12.92 -1.37 22.62
CA GLY A 83 -11.85 -2.08 23.31
C GLY A 83 -11.32 -1.37 24.56
N THR A 84 -10.64 -2.17 25.36
CA THR A 84 -9.83 -1.74 26.51
C THR A 84 -8.35 -1.75 26.17
N THR A 85 -8.02 -1.55 24.88
CA THR A 85 -6.64 -1.58 24.36
C THR A 85 -5.79 -0.55 25.09
N GLU A 86 -4.67 -1.00 25.66
CA GLU A 86 -3.70 -0.13 26.32
C GLU A 86 -3.10 0.86 25.32
N LEU A 87 -3.07 2.16 25.66
CA LEU A 87 -2.46 3.20 24.86
C LEU A 87 -1.14 3.66 25.49
N ILE A 88 -0.04 3.51 24.74
CA ILE A 88 1.31 3.89 25.16
C ILE A 88 1.79 5.04 24.28
N GLU A 89 2.07 6.18 24.90
CA GLU A 89 2.64 7.34 24.22
C GLU A 89 4.16 7.15 24.00
N ARG A 90 4.66 7.51 22.80
CA ARG A 90 6.04 7.29 22.37
C ARG A 90 6.61 8.53 21.70
N GLU A 91 7.74 9.04 22.25
CA GLU A 91 8.46 10.20 21.69
C GLU A 91 9.06 9.92 20.29
N ASP A 92 9.44 8.68 20.02
CA ASP A 92 9.94 8.23 18.71
C ASP A 92 8.85 8.12 17.64
N LEU A 93 7.58 8.42 17.97
CA LEU A 93 6.47 8.65 17.03
C LEU A 93 6.16 10.13 16.77
N LEU A 94 6.96 11.07 17.29
CA LEU A 94 6.84 12.49 16.96
C LEU A 94 6.95 12.73 15.44
N GLU A 95 6.28 13.79 14.97
CA GLU A 95 6.34 14.19 13.56
C GLU A 95 7.73 14.73 13.18
N ILE A 96 7.96 14.85 11.89
CA ILE A 96 9.15 15.46 11.30
C ILE A 96 9.38 16.85 11.89
N ASP A 97 10.63 17.14 12.20
CA ASP A 97 11.02 18.48 12.66
C ASP A 97 11.11 19.45 11.46
N LEU A 98 10.16 20.37 11.42
CA LEU A 98 10.09 21.47 10.46
C LEU A 98 10.01 22.82 11.20
N ALA A 99 10.68 22.94 12.34
CA ALA A 99 10.59 24.10 13.23
C ALA A 99 10.76 25.45 12.50
N PRO A 100 11.68 25.63 11.51
CA PRO A 100 11.80 26.89 10.76
C PRO A 100 10.57 27.25 9.93
N TRP A 101 9.76 26.26 9.58
CA TRP A 101 8.57 26.42 8.73
C TRP A 101 7.25 26.30 9.50
N SER A 102 7.30 25.91 10.77
CA SER A 102 6.11 25.64 11.56
C SER A 102 5.19 26.85 11.65
N GLY A 103 3.89 26.63 11.43
CA GLY A 103 2.86 27.67 11.44
C GLY A 103 2.74 28.48 10.15
N LEU A 104 3.70 28.43 9.23
CA LEU A 104 3.59 29.08 7.93
C LEU A 104 2.47 28.44 7.08
N LEU A 105 1.76 29.26 6.32
CA LEU A 105 0.90 28.74 5.25
C LEU A 105 1.76 28.13 4.15
N ARG A 106 1.27 27.07 3.48
CA ARG A 106 2.01 26.45 2.37
C ARG A 106 2.32 27.41 1.23
N ASP A 107 1.44 28.38 0.99
CA ASP A 107 1.67 29.38 -0.06
C ASP A 107 2.69 30.43 0.38
N GLU A 108 2.77 30.75 1.68
CA GLU A 108 3.81 31.62 2.25
C GLU A 108 5.20 31.00 2.14
N LEU A 109 5.30 29.65 2.34
CA LEU A 109 6.58 28.97 2.24
C LEU A 109 7.26 29.16 0.89
N ARG A 110 6.51 29.19 -0.22
CA ARG A 110 7.07 29.44 -1.56
C ARG A 110 7.76 30.77 -1.71
N HIS A 111 7.33 31.76 -0.95
CA HIS A 111 7.93 33.09 -0.93
C HIS A 111 9.05 33.19 0.10
N HIS A 112 8.90 32.49 1.22
CA HIS A 112 9.83 32.50 2.33
C HIS A 112 11.11 31.69 2.04
N ASP A 113 10.92 30.46 1.50
CA ASP A 113 12.00 29.53 1.18
C ASP A 113 11.67 28.75 -0.11
N PRO A 114 11.82 29.39 -1.29
CA PRO A 114 11.45 28.76 -2.57
C PRO A 114 12.28 27.53 -2.89
N GLU A 115 13.57 27.50 -2.54
CA GLU A 115 14.43 26.33 -2.80
C GLU A 115 14.11 25.19 -1.83
N GLY A 116 13.89 25.47 -0.56
CA GLY A 116 13.46 24.48 0.43
C GLY A 116 12.09 23.88 0.05
N GLU A 117 11.12 24.70 -0.40
CA GLU A 117 9.82 24.20 -0.89
C GLU A 117 9.98 23.30 -2.11
N ARG A 118 10.85 23.65 -3.05
CA ARG A 118 11.16 22.83 -4.20
C ARG A 118 11.75 21.48 -3.79
N LEU A 119 12.76 21.47 -2.93
CA LEU A 119 13.38 20.25 -2.40
C LEU A 119 12.37 19.42 -1.63
N TRP A 120 11.55 20.04 -0.77
CA TRP A 120 10.50 19.33 -0.04
C TRP A 120 9.52 18.59 -0.93
N ARG A 121 9.17 19.18 -2.06
CA ARG A 121 8.25 18.58 -3.03
C ARG A 121 8.90 17.51 -3.90
N GLU A 122 10.17 17.68 -4.27
CA GLU A 122 10.83 16.87 -5.30
C GLU A 122 11.79 15.83 -4.72
N GLU A 123 12.62 16.25 -3.76
CA GLU A 123 13.68 15.45 -3.15
C GLU A 123 13.79 15.72 -1.64
N PRO A 124 12.72 15.46 -0.85
CA PRO A 124 12.65 15.87 0.56
C PRO A 124 13.78 15.33 1.42
N HIS A 125 14.40 14.22 1.05
CA HIS A 125 15.58 13.66 1.72
C HIS A 125 16.85 14.52 1.58
N ARG A 126 16.87 15.46 0.63
CA ARG A 126 17.98 16.40 0.41
C ARG A 126 17.77 17.74 1.10
N LEU A 127 16.54 18.02 1.55
CA LEU A 127 16.25 19.25 2.29
C LEU A 127 17.12 19.35 3.52
N GLU A 128 17.70 20.54 3.70
CA GLU A 128 18.48 20.92 4.85
C GLU A 128 17.89 22.19 5.46
N LEU A 129 17.65 22.18 6.76
CA LEU A 129 17.10 23.29 7.52
C LEU A 129 18.07 23.70 8.61
N GLU A 130 18.00 24.96 9.04
CA GLU A 130 18.79 25.48 10.14
C GLU A 130 17.91 25.56 11.40
N ALA A 131 18.35 24.93 12.49
CA ALA A 131 17.71 25.02 13.79
C ALA A 131 17.98 26.40 14.43
N LYS A 132 17.19 26.77 15.45
CA LYS A 132 17.33 28.05 16.16
C LYS A 132 18.71 28.27 16.78
N ASP A 133 19.45 27.22 17.05
CA ASP A 133 20.83 27.26 17.60
C ASP A 133 21.92 27.33 16.51
N GLY A 134 21.54 27.49 15.24
CA GLY A 134 22.44 27.60 14.09
C GLY A 134 22.96 26.27 13.56
N ARG A 135 22.50 25.11 14.07
CA ARG A 135 22.87 23.80 13.55
C ARG A 135 22.04 23.47 12.32
N SER A 136 22.73 23.04 11.28
CA SER A 136 22.08 22.47 10.08
C SER A 136 21.68 21.03 10.29
N TYR A 137 20.52 20.63 9.77
CA TYR A 137 20.03 19.25 9.85
C TYR A 137 19.17 18.90 8.65
N LYS A 138 19.07 17.60 8.35
CA LYS A 138 18.23 17.06 7.28
C LYS A 138 17.00 16.38 7.89
N PRO A 139 15.82 17.02 7.83
CA PRO A 139 14.63 16.57 8.57
C PRO A 139 14.23 15.12 8.27
N VAL A 140 14.25 14.71 6.99
CA VAL A 140 13.84 13.35 6.60
C VAL A 140 14.88 12.32 7.07
N LEU A 141 16.18 12.62 7.03
CA LEU A 141 17.20 11.68 7.51
C LEU A 141 17.12 11.48 9.02
N ALA A 142 16.97 12.56 9.78
CA ALA A 142 16.77 12.48 11.23
C ALA A 142 15.50 11.69 11.59
N LEU A 143 14.42 11.87 10.81
CA LEU A 143 13.19 11.13 11.02
C LEU A 143 13.33 9.64 10.66
N MET A 144 14.18 9.29 9.69
CA MET A 144 14.50 7.90 9.37
C MET A 144 15.25 7.18 10.50
N GLU A 145 16.14 7.88 11.20
CA GLU A 145 16.82 7.38 12.40
C GLU A 145 15.80 7.14 13.53
N GLN A 146 14.97 8.15 13.83
CA GLN A 146 13.89 8.06 14.82
C GLN A 146 12.92 6.89 14.51
N ALA A 147 12.54 6.69 13.24
CA ALA A 147 11.72 5.56 12.82
C ALA A 147 12.44 4.22 13.05
N GLY A 148 13.76 4.18 12.88
CA GLY A 148 14.58 3.01 13.19
C GLY A 148 14.50 2.65 14.67
N ASP A 149 14.66 3.63 15.57
CA ASP A 149 14.59 3.43 17.02
C ASP A 149 13.24 2.86 17.45
N PHE A 150 12.13 3.36 16.87
CA PHE A 150 10.80 2.82 17.11
C PHE A 150 10.67 1.37 16.63
N VAL A 151 11.10 1.07 15.40
CA VAL A 151 11.03 -0.29 14.81
C VAL A 151 11.85 -1.27 15.65
N ASP A 152 13.07 -0.93 16.03
CA ASP A 152 13.94 -1.77 16.84
C ASP A 152 13.32 -2.06 18.23
N SER A 153 12.76 -1.04 18.87
CA SER A 153 12.04 -1.17 20.15
C SER A 153 10.77 -2.02 20.00
N LEU A 154 10.00 -1.85 18.89
CA LEU A 154 8.82 -2.63 18.59
C LEU A 154 9.17 -4.12 18.43
N LEU A 155 10.19 -4.42 17.62
CA LEU A 155 10.65 -5.79 17.36
C LEU A 155 11.25 -6.43 18.62
N GLN A 156 11.92 -5.66 19.46
CA GLN A 156 12.42 -6.16 20.76
C GLN A 156 11.26 -6.56 21.68
N ARG A 157 10.18 -5.77 21.70
CA ARG A 157 9.04 -6.00 22.61
C ARG A 157 8.09 -7.09 22.10
N HIS A 158 7.85 -7.14 20.80
CA HIS A 158 6.86 -8.02 20.15
C HIS A 158 7.50 -9.10 19.26
N GLY A 159 8.83 -9.20 19.26
CA GLY A 159 9.55 -10.18 18.42
C GLY A 159 9.17 -11.63 18.69
N ASN A 160 8.76 -11.95 19.93
CA ASN A 160 8.27 -13.30 20.27
C ASN A 160 7.00 -13.66 19.50
N ALA A 161 6.15 -12.69 19.14
CA ALA A 161 4.97 -12.94 18.31
C ALA A 161 5.36 -13.48 16.92
N LEU A 162 6.50 -13.03 16.38
CA LEU A 162 6.99 -13.48 15.07
C LEU A 162 7.41 -14.96 15.03
N GLU A 163 7.55 -15.59 16.19
CA GLU A 163 7.90 -17.01 16.36
C GLU A 163 6.69 -17.85 16.82
N GLY A 164 5.56 -17.19 17.13
CA GLY A 164 4.34 -17.81 17.64
C GLY A 164 3.38 -18.27 16.55
N ASP A 165 2.41 -19.09 16.95
CA ASP A 165 1.33 -19.61 16.09
C ASP A 165 0.05 -18.74 16.16
N SER A 166 0.08 -17.60 16.86
CA SER A 166 -1.06 -16.69 17.03
C SER A 166 -0.78 -15.33 16.46
N LEU A 167 -1.81 -14.72 15.84
CA LEU A 167 -1.74 -13.35 15.32
C LEU A 167 -1.78 -12.34 16.48
N GLU A 168 -0.79 -11.46 16.54
CA GLU A 168 -0.82 -10.23 17.33
C GLU A 168 -1.05 -9.02 16.40
N SER A 169 -1.99 -8.14 16.75
CA SER A 169 -2.24 -6.91 15.99
C SER A 169 -1.94 -5.68 16.85
N ILE A 170 -1.10 -4.80 16.35
CA ILE A 170 -0.62 -3.58 17.04
C ILE A 170 -1.12 -2.36 16.26
N LEU A 171 -1.75 -1.42 16.98
CA LEU A 171 -2.14 -0.13 16.44
C LEU A 171 -1.01 0.90 16.65
N VAL A 172 -0.71 1.69 15.60
CA VAL A 172 0.21 2.83 15.68
C VAL A 172 -0.47 4.07 15.13
N VAL A 173 -0.70 5.08 15.98
CA VAL A 173 -1.32 6.34 15.57
C VAL A 173 -0.31 7.47 15.63
N ALA A 174 0.02 8.02 14.46
CA ALA A 174 1.07 9.04 14.38
C ALA A 174 0.80 10.03 13.23
N HIS A 175 1.85 10.48 12.56
CA HIS A 175 1.82 11.57 11.60
C HIS A 175 2.33 11.13 10.23
N ASN A 176 2.10 11.99 9.24
CA ASN A 176 2.44 11.68 7.85
C ASN A 176 3.93 11.35 7.64
N GLY A 177 4.83 12.17 8.18
CA GLY A 177 6.27 11.99 7.99
C GLY A 177 6.80 10.74 8.65
N ILE A 178 6.54 10.57 9.95
CA ILE A 178 7.04 9.42 10.70
C ILE A 178 6.47 8.10 10.18
N LEU A 179 5.18 8.03 9.83
CA LEU A 179 4.58 6.81 9.29
C LEU A 179 5.19 6.41 7.94
N ARG A 180 5.53 7.39 7.07
CA ARG A 180 6.27 7.08 5.83
C ARG A 180 7.67 6.54 6.14
N CYS A 181 8.38 7.13 7.09
CA CYS A 181 9.70 6.65 7.49
C CYS A 181 9.63 5.25 8.10
N LEU A 182 8.59 4.92 8.89
CA LEU A 182 8.34 3.57 9.38
C LEU A 182 8.15 2.58 8.24
N LEU A 183 7.34 2.92 7.23
CA LEU A 183 7.17 2.10 6.03
C LEU A 183 8.49 1.87 5.31
N LEU A 184 9.29 2.92 5.09
CA LEU A 184 10.60 2.80 4.44
C LEU A 184 11.57 1.93 5.24
N ARG A 185 11.64 2.10 6.57
CA ARG A 185 12.51 1.28 7.44
C ARG A 185 12.12 -0.18 7.42
N LEU A 186 10.84 -0.48 7.56
CA LEU A 186 10.32 -1.86 7.54
C LEU A 186 10.55 -2.55 6.19
N LEU A 187 10.46 -1.81 5.09
CA LEU A 187 10.69 -2.33 3.73
C LEU A 187 12.17 -2.31 3.30
N GLY A 188 13.08 -1.84 4.15
CA GLY A 188 14.50 -1.72 3.80
C GLY A 188 14.79 -0.65 2.73
N LEU A 189 13.91 0.34 2.57
CA LEU A 189 14.02 1.38 1.54
C LEU A 189 14.79 2.62 2.03
N PRO A 190 15.52 3.31 1.15
CA PRO A 190 16.24 4.53 1.49
C PRO A 190 15.29 5.72 1.66
N ALA A 191 15.77 6.77 2.33
CA ALA A 191 15.05 8.02 2.55
C ALA A 191 14.56 8.71 1.25
N SER A 192 15.18 8.44 0.11
CA SER A 192 14.74 8.93 -1.22
C SER A 192 13.37 8.38 -1.64
N GLY A 193 12.91 7.29 -1.03
CA GLY A 193 11.55 6.75 -1.20
C GLY A 193 10.45 7.58 -0.52
N PHE A 194 10.80 8.53 0.34
CA PHE A 194 9.83 9.31 1.13
C PHE A 194 8.76 9.99 0.27
N ALA A 195 9.13 10.54 -0.88
CA ALA A 195 8.19 11.21 -1.79
C ALA A 195 7.30 10.26 -2.59
N ARG A 196 7.57 8.94 -2.59
CA ARG A 196 6.80 7.94 -3.34
C ARG A 196 5.53 7.47 -2.65
N LEU A 197 5.35 7.81 -1.38
CA LEU A 197 4.24 7.39 -0.54
C LEU A 197 3.31 8.55 -0.22
N ARG A 198 2.02 8.25 -0.12
CA ARG A 198 0.99 9.18 0.37
C ARG A 198 0.24 8.55 1.53
N LEU A 199 -0.02 9.36 2.57
CA LEU A 199 -0.87 8.99 3.70
C LEU A 199 -1.80 10.17 4.01
N ASP A 200 -3.10 9.97 3.84
CA ASP A 200 -4.13 10.98 4.11
C ASP A 200 -4.55 10.98 5.59
N ASN A 201 -5.20 12.04 6.07
CA ASN A 201 -5.69 12.09 7.45
C ASN A 201 -6.65 10.95 7.73
N ALA A 202 -6.51 10.32 8.88
CA ALA A 202 -7.26 9.15 9.32
C ALA A 202 -7.23 7.96 8.33
N SER A 203 -6.26 7.92 7.41
CA SER A 203 -6.08 6.74 6.56
C SER A 203 -5.54 5.56 7.35
N ILE A 204 -5.98 4.36 6.96
CA ILE A 204 -5.55 3.09 7.52
C ILE A 204 -4.55 2.43 6.56
N THR A 205 -3.41 1.99 7.10
CA THR A 205 -2.40 1.20 6.41
C THR A 205 -2.14 -0.06 7.22
N VAL A 206 -2.08 -1.21 6.56
CA VAL A 206 -1.88 -2.51 7.22
C VAL A 206 -0.65 -3.20 6.67
N LEU A 207 0.24 -3.60 7.58
CA LEU A 207 1.44 -4.37 7.28
C LEU A 207 1.39 -5.70 8.00
N ASN A 208 1.74 -6.76 7.30
CA ASN A 208 1.93 -8.09 7.84
C ASN A 208 3.42 -8.37 7.98
N LEU A 209 3.85 -8.80 9.15
CA LEU A 209 5.24 -9.10 9.47
C LEU A 209 5.39 -10.56 9.85
N GLN A 210 6.42 -11.20 9.35
CA GLN A 210 6.80 -12.58 9.71
C GLN A 210 8.33 -12.74 9.63
N ARG A 211 8.86 -13.79 10.23
CA ARG A 211 10.23 -14.23 9.96
C ARG A 211 10.26 -15.18 8.78
N SER A 212 11.19 -14.96 7.87
CA SER A 212 11.51 -15.95 6.83
C SER A 212 12.15 -17.20 7.46
N ALA A 213 12.19 -18.29 6.70
CA ALA A 213 12.88 -19.51 7.12
C ALA A 213 14.40 -19.28 7.45
N GLY A 214 14.99 -18.20 6.99
CA GLY A 214 16.35 -17.76 7.30
C GLY A 214 16.46 -16.87 8.55
N GLY A 215 15.35 -16.54 9.20
CA GLY A 215 15.29 -15.66 10.37
C GLY A 215 15.18 -14.16 10.04
N ASP A 216 15.24 -13.77 8.77
CA ASP A 216 15.09 -12.38 8.34
C ASP A 216 13.65 -11.90 8.49
N LEU A 217 13.48 -10.62 8.81
CA LEU A 217 12.17 -9.99 8.85
C LEU A 217 11.62 -9.84 7.42
N SER A 218 10.44 -10.41 7.17
CA SER A 218 9.68 -10.23 5.94
C SER A 218 8.47 -9.35 6.22
N VAL A 219 8.27 -8.33 5.41
CA VAL A 219 7.21 -7.34 5.55
C VAL A 219 6.38 -7.29 4.27
N GLN A 220 5.06 -7.39 4.43
CA GLN A 220 4.11 -7.28 3.33
C GLN A 220 3.14 -6.12 3.58
N ILE A 221 3.00 -5.24 2.60
CA ILE A 221 1.92 -4.24 2.58
C ILE A 221 0.64 -4.97 2.16
N GLU A 222 -0.30 -5.11 3.07
CA GLU A 222 -1.64 -5.61 2.78
C GLU A 222 -2.55 -4.51 2.27
N LEU A 223 -2.46 -3.31 2.89
CA LEU A 223 -3.27 -2.14 2.57
C LEU A 223 -2.43 -0.88 2.78
N LEU A 224 -2.47 0.07 1.87
CA LEU A 224 -1.82 1.37 2.04
C LEU A 224 -2.82 2.51 1.83
N ASN A 225 -2.90 3.41 2.81
CA ASN A 225 -3.61 4.69 2.70
C ASN A 225 -5.12 4.58 2.39
N SER A 226 -5.82 3.60 2.94
CA SER A 226 -7.27 3.49 2.75
C SER A 226 -8.05 4.53 3.56
N THR A 227 -8.96 5.22 2.91
CA THR A 227 -9.93 6.16 3.49
C THR A 227 -11.38 5.72 3.19
N PHE A 228 -11.59 4.48 2.82
CA PHE A 228 -12.90 3.93 2.44
C PHE A 228 -13.95 4.13 3.55
N HIS A 229 -13.55 3.93 4.82
CA HIS A 229 -14.39 4.15 5.99
C HIS A 229 -14.83 5.62 6.19
N LEU A 230 -14.27 6.56 5.44
CA LEU A 230 -14.59 7.99 5.49
C LEU A 230 -15.52 8.44 4.35
N ASP A 231 -16.13 7.52 3.61
CA ASP A 231 -16.87 7.77 2.38
C ASP A 231 -16.03 8.48 1.29
N GLN A 232 -14.72 8.29 1.37
CA GLN A 232 -13.77 8.76 0.37
C GLN A 232 -13.13 7.54 -0.29
N PRO A 233 -13.74 7.02 -1.36
CA PRO A 233 -13.31 5.75 -1.94
C PRO A 233 -11.86 5.80 -2.44
N LEU A 234 -11.46 6.92 -3.04
CA LEU A 234 -10.11 7.13 -3.54
C LEU A 234 -9.47 8.38 -2.94
N PRO A 235 -8.14 8.41 -2.79
CA PRO A 235 -7.40 9.62 -2.43
C PRO A 235 -7.72 10.77 -3.38
N PRO A 236 -7.90 12.01 -2.89
CA PRO A 236 -8.15 13.17 -3.74
C PRO A 236 -7.09 13.27 -4.85
N ARG A 237 -7.56 13.48 -6.09
CA ARG A 237 -6.68 13.63 -7.23
C ARG A 237 -5.87 14.92 -7.12
N GLY A 238 -4.55 14.82 -7.33
CA GLY A 238 -3.65 15.95 -7.49
C GLY A 238 -3.52 16.39 -8.95
N LYS A 239 -2.46 17.13 -9.24
CA LYS A 239 -2.04 17.44 -10.62
C LYS A 239 -1.42 16.21 -11.26
N GLY A 240 -1.44 16.17 -12.61
CA GLY A 240 -0.84 15.11 -13.40
C GLY A 240 -1.71 13.87 -13.59
N PRO A 241 -1.28 12.94 -14.46
CA PRO A 241 -2.04 11.75 -14.78
C PRO A 241 -2.16 10.79 -13.58
N ARG A 242 -3.27 10.06 -13.55
CA ARG A 242 -3.54 9.00 -12.55
C ARG A 242 -3.70 7.66 -13.25
N MET A 243 -3.17 6.61 -12.65
CA MET A 243 -3.38 5.24 -13.08
C MET A 243 -4.02 4.43 -11.95
N LEU A 244 -5.07 3.69 -12.28
CA LEU A 244 -5.73 2.74 -11.39
C LEU A 244 -5.31 1.33 -11.82
N LEU A 245 -4.60 0.62 -10.96
CA LEU A 245 -4.19 -0.76 -11.21
C LEU A 245 -5.11 -1.70 -10.45
N VAL A 246 -5.76 -2.61 -11.18
CA VAL A 246 -6.75 -3.54 -10.62
C VAL A 246 -6.31 -4.98 -10.90
N ARG A 247 -6.36 -5.84 -9.90
CA ARG A 247 -6.25 -7.28 -10.10
C ARG A 247 -7.61 -7.83 -10.55
N HIS A 248 -7.62 -8.75 -11.51
CA HIS A 248 -8.84 -9.41 -11.94
C HIS A 248 -9.61 -10.07 -10.78
N GLY A 249 -10.92 -10.25 -10.94
CA GLY A 249 -11.78 -10.98 -10.01
C GLY A 249 -11.38 -12.45 -9.86
N GLU A 250 -11.94 -13.12 -8.87
CA GLU A 250 -11.66 -14.52 -8.54
C GLU A 250 -11.98 -15.48 -9.71
N THR A 251 -11.14 -16.49 -9.86
CA THR A 251 -11.38 -17.66 -10.73
C THR A 251 -11.52 -18.92 -9.86
N ASP A 252 -12.02 -20.02 -10.43
CA ASP A 252 -12.05 -21.28 -9.70
C ASP A 252 -10.66 -21.75 -9.26
N TRP A 253 -9.64 -21.49 -10.06
CA TRP A 253 -8.26 -21.82 -9.69
C TRP A 253 -7.71 -20.98 -8.54
N ASN A 254 -8.11 -19.69 -8.43
CA ASN A 254 -7.76 -18.90 -7.26
C ASN A 254 -8.36 -19.51 -5.99
N ARG A 255 -9.65 -19.90 -6.05
CA ARG A 255 -10.35 -20.50 -4.90
C ARG A 255 -9.78 -21.87 -4.52
N GLU A 256 -9.36 -22.67 -5.52
CA GLU A 256 -8.76 -23.99 -5.32
C GLU A 256 -7.28 -23.93 -4.89
N GLY A 257 -6.63 -22.78 -4.97
CA GLY A 257 -5.19 -22.62 -4.69
C GLY A 257 -4.29 -23.27 -5.74
N ARG A 258 -4.72 -23.25 -7.03
CA ARG A 258 -3.92 -23.72 -8.17
C ARG A 258 -3.07 -22.60 -8.74
N PHE A 259 -1.85 -22.93 -9.16
CA PHE A 259 -0.99 -22.02 -9.92
C PHE A 259 -1.62 -21.72 -11.28
N GLN A 260 -1.87 -20.44 -11.56
CA GLN A 260 -2.73 -20.10 -12.70
C GLN A 260 -1.96 -19.77 -13.98
N GLY A 261 -0.97 -18.95 -13.94
CA GLY A 261 -0.16 -18.60 -15.10
C GLY A 261 -0.95 -18.12 -16.33
N GLN A 262 -0.56 -18.62 -17.52
CA GLN A 262 -1.10 -18.21 -18.81
C GLN A 262 -2.21 -19.10 -19.36
N ILE A 263 -2.59 -20.15 -18.66
CA ILE A 263 -3.82 -20.89 -19.00
C ILE A 263 -5.02 -19.96 -18.78
N ASP A 264 -5.88 -19.84 -19.77
CA ASP A 264 -6.92 -18.82 -19.81
C ASP A 264 -8.21 -19.28 -19.11
N ILE A 265 -8.23 -19.15 -17.79
CA ILE A 265 -9.38 -19.46 -16.93
C ILE A 265 -10.25 -18.20 -16.77
N PRO A 266 -11.59 -18.25 -17.00
CA PRO A 266 -12.49 -17.12 -16.83
C PRO A 266 -12.78 -16.83 -15.34
N LEU A 267 -13.45 -15.71 -15.08
CA LEU A 267 -13.99 -15.40 -13.76
C LEU A 267 -15.03 -16.44 -13.34
N ASN A 268 -15.03 -16.79 -12.05
CA ASN A 268 -16.12 -17.53 -11.44
C ASN A 268 -17.25 -16.58 -11.00
N PRO A 269 -18.39 -17.07 -10.49
CA PRO A 269 -19.48 -16.20 -10.04
C PRO A 269 -19.08 -15.18 -8.98
N ASN A 270 -18.16 -15.52 -8.04
CA ASN A 270 -17.63 -14.60 -7.05
C ASN A 270 -16.76 -13.53 -7.71
N GLY A 271 -15.91 -13.91 -8.68
CA GLY A 271 -15.09 -12.96 -9.43
C GLY A 271 -15.91 -11.96 -10.26
N LEU A 272 -17.06 -12.40 -10.81
CA LEU A 272 -18.00 -11.48 -11.46
C LEU A 272 -18.60 -10.49 -10.45
N ALA A 273 -19.02 -10.95 -9.27
CA ALA A 273 -19.53 -10.07 -8.21
C ALA A 273 -18.45 -9.08 -7.72
N GLN A 274 -17.19 -9.53 -7.63
CA GLN A 274 -16.06 -8.64 -7.29
C GLN A 274 -15.83 -7.59 -8.39
N ALA A 275 -15.95 -7.95 -9.66
CA ALA A 275 -15.84 -7.02 -10.78
C ALA A 275 -16.99 -5.99 -10.78
N GLU A 276 -18.22 -6.40 -10.45
CA GLU A 276 -19.37 -5.51 -10.28
C GLU A 276 -19.17 -4.54 -9.09
N ALA A 277 -18.69 -5.04 -7.96
CA ALA A 277 -18.36 -4.19 -6.81
C ALA A 277 -17.26 -3.16 -7.13
N ALA A 278 -16.22 -3.57 -7.87
CA ALA A 278 -15.19 -2.65 -8.36
C ALA A 278 -15.74 -1.63 -9.37
N SER A 279 -16.70 -2.02 -10.22
CA SER A 279 -17.41 -1.13 -11.15
C SER A 279 -18.14 -0.03 -10.38
N GLN A 280 -18.94 -0.40 -9.38
CA GLN A 280 -19.66 0.56 -8.53
C GLN A 280 -18.70 1.45 -7.73
N PHE A 281 -17.62 0.87 -7.20
CA PHE A 281 -16.58 1.60 -6.46
C PHE A 281 -15.89 2.68 -7.31
N LEU A 282 -15.76 2.45 -8.61
CA LEU A 282 -15.11 3.36 -9.54
C LEU A 282 -16.09 4.19 -10.38
N ALA A 283 -17.42 4.05 -10.20
CA ALA A 283 -18.44 4.65 -11.07
C ALA A 283 -18.30 6.19 -11.22
N ASP A 284 -17.98 6.89 -10.15
CA ASP A 284 -17.81 8.35 -10.16
C ASP A 284 -16.40 8.82 -10.57
N VAL A 285 -15.47 7.90 -10.87
CA VAL A 285 -14.11 8.24 -11.26
C VAL A 285 -14.06 8.56 -12.76
N PRO A 286 -13.62 9.76 -13.19
CA PRO A 286 -13.53 10.06 -14.60
C PRO A 286 -12.41 9.25 -15.27
N LEU A 287 -12.76 8.14 -15.92
CA LEU A 287 -11.85 7.33 -16.73
C LEU A 287 -11.77 7.87 -18.14
N ASN A 288 -10.55 7.95 -18.69
CA ASN A 288 -10.30 8.40 -20.06
C ASN A 288 -9.82 7.27 -20.97
N ARG A 289 -9.09 6.31 -20.42
CA ARG A 289 -8.52 5.17 -21.14
C ARG A 289 -8.56 3.93 -20.25
N ALA A 290 -8.66 2.76 -20.87
CA ALA A 290 -8.57 1.49 -20.18
C ALA A 290 -7.63 0.53 -20.94
N TYR A 291 -6.85 -0.19 -20.15
CA TYR A 291 -5.90 -1.20 -20.64
C TYR A 291 -6.10 -2.49 -19.87
N THR A 292 -5.93 -3.63 -20.55
CA THR A 292 -6.04 -4.93 -19.90
C THR A 292 -5.08 -5.95 -20.51
N SER A 293 -4.77 -7.00 -19.75
CA SER A 293 -4.22 -8.22 -20.32
C SER A 293 -5.22 -8.81 -21.34
N PRO A 294 -4.75 -9.43 -22.44
CA PRO A 294 -5.65 -10.07 -23.41
C PRO A 294 -6.39 -11.32 -22.87
N MET A 295 -6.02 -11.82 -21.68
CA MET A 295 -6.63 -13.00 -21.07
C MET A 295 -8.06 -12.73 -20.60
N ALA A 296 -8.89 -13.78 -20.55
CA ALA A 296 -10.33 -13.67 -20.28
C ALA A 296 -10.64 -13.01 -18.93
N ARG A 297 -10.03 -13.46 -17.82
CA ARG A 297 -10.32 -12.95 -16.46
C ARG A 297 -10.07 -11.46 -16.25
N PRO A 298 -8.94 -10.86 -16.64
CA PRO A 298 -8.76 -9.41 -16.52
C PRO A 298 -9.60 -8.64 -17.53
N ARG A 299 -9.83 -9.19 -18.72
CA ARG A 299 -10.68 -8.58 -19.74
C ARG A 299 -12.12 -8.51 -19.26
N GLN A 300 -12.70 -9.60 -18.73
CA GLN A 300 -14.04 -9.63 -18.17
C GLN A 300 -14.16 -8.60 -17.00
N THR A 301 -13.16 -8.53 -16.13
CA THR A 301 -13.13 -7.54 -15.03
C THR A 301 -13.13 -6.11 -15.59
N ALA A 302 -12.28 -5.82 -16.60
CA ALA A 302 -12.22 -4.51 -17.22
C ALA A 302 -13.53 -4.14 -17.94
N GLU A 303 -14.10 -5.04 -18.71
CA GLU A 303 -15.37 -4.85 -19.42
C GLU A 303 -16.52 -4.57 -18.43
N THR A 304 -16.56 -5.26 -17.28
CA THR A 304 -17.55 -5.03 -16.23
C THR A 304 -17.39 -3.64 -15.60
N ILE A 305 -16.15 -3.22 -15.26
CA ILE A 305 -15.90 -1.88 -14.74
C ILE A 305 -16.33 -0.80 -15.73
N LEU A 306 -16.10 -1.02 -17.02
CA LEU A 306 -16.41 -0.06 -18.08
C LEU A 306 -17.91 0.05 -18.40
N LEU A 307 -18.78 -0.77 -17.82
CA LEU A 307 -20.25 -0.57 -17.95
C LEU A 307 -20.68 0.79 -17.38
N GLU A 308 -20.03 1.26 -16.32
CA GLU A 308 -20.28 2.59 -15.71
C GLU A 308 -19.51 3.73 -16.44
N HIS A 309 -18.68 3.41 -17.45
CA HIS A 309 -17.84 4.37 -18.19
C HIS A 309 -18.04 4.27 -19.71
N PRO A 310 -19.26 4.54 -20.21
CA PRO A 310 -19.55 4.38 -21.63
C PRO A 310 -18.66 5.27 -22.50
N GLY A 311 -18.09 4.68 -23.55
CA GLY A 311 -17.24 5.39 -24.50
C GLY A 311 -15.74 5.39 -24.15
N VAL A 312 -15.32 4.86 -22.99
CA VAL A 312 -13.90 4.67 -22.67
C VAL A 312 -13.34 3.49 -23.49
N PRO A 313 -12.29 3.71 -24.32
CA PRO A 313 -11.72 2.64 -25.14
C PRO A 313 -10.92 1.65 -24.27
N LEU A 314 -11.15 0.35 -24.47
CA LEU A 314 -10.39 -0.74 -23.86
C LEU A 314 -9.33 -1.26 -24.85
N THR A 315 -8.06 -1.25 -24.44
CA THR A 315 -6.94 -1.73 -25.23
C THR A 315 -6.27 -2.92 -24.55
N CYS A 316 -6.12 -4.04 -25.24
CA CYS A 316 -5.34 -5.18 -24.77
C CYS A 316 -3.84 -4.93 -24.94
N HIS A 317 -3.05 -5.28 -23.93
CA HIS A 317 -1.60 -5.12 -23.94
C HIS A 317 -0.89 -6.41 -23.52
N SER A 318 -0.09 -7.01 -24.41
CA SER A 318 0.60 -8.29 -24.17
C SER A 318 1.59 -8.26 -23.02
N GLY A 319 2.19 -7.10 -22.71
CA GLY A 319 3.08 -6.93 -21.55
C GLY A 319 2.37 -7.07 -20.20
N LEU A 320 1.03 -7.08 -20.16
CA LEU A 320 0.22 -7.25 -18.94
C LEU A 320 -0.23 -8.71 -18.72
N VAL A 321 0.19 -9.67 -19.54
CA VAL A 321 -0.11 -11.10 -19.38
C VAL A 321 0.55 -11.64 -18.12
N GLU A 322 -0.11 -12.56 -17.41
CA GLU A 322 0.43 -13.15 -16.17
C GLU A 322 1.76 -13.88 -16.39
N ILE A 323 2.51 -14.11 -15.31
CA ILE A 323 3.70 -14.94 -15.36
C ILE A 323 3.36 -16.32 -15.93
N GLY A 324 4.15 -16.79 -16.90
CA GLY A 324 4.06 -18.17 -17.39
C GLY A 324 4.70 -19.11 -16.35
N HIS A 325 3.86 -19.84 -15.62
CA HIS A 325 4.34 -20.83 -14.66
C HIS A 325 4.74 -22.15 -15.32
N GLY A 326 4.51 -22.30 -16.64
CA GLY A 326 4.88 -23.47 -17.40
C GLY A 326 4.27 -24.75 -16.84
N LEU A 327 5.10 -25.75 -16.50
CA LEU A 327 4.62 -27.05 -16.00
C LEU A 327 3.94 -26.98 -14.61
N TRP A 328 3.97 -25.84 -13.91
CA TRP A 328 3.24 -25.68 -12.66
C TRP A 328 1.80 -25.24 -12.85
N GLU A 329 1.44 -24.80 -14.06
CA GLU A 329 0.07 -24.32 -14.33
C GLU A 329 -0.96 -25.42 -14.11
N GLY A 330 -2.04 -25.10 -13.37
CA GLY A 330 -3.10 -26.02 -12.98
C GLY A 330 -2.77 -26.91 -11.78
N GLN A 331 -1.52 -26.95 -11.33
CA GLN A 331 -1.12 -27.77 -10.17
C GLN A 331 -1.37 -27.07 -8.84
N LEU A 332 -1.66 -27.88 -7.84
CA LEU A 332 -1.67 -27.44 -6.43
C LEU A 332 -0.22 -27.40 -5.90
N GLU A 333 0.01 -26.56 -4.89
CA GLU A 333 1.33 -26.46 -4.27
C GLU A 333 1.90 -27.81 -3.82
N ARG A 334 1.07 -28.69 -3.23
CA ARG A 334 1.46 -30.03 -2.79
C ARG A 334 1.92 -30.93 -3.97
N GLU A 335 1.35 -30.74 -5.15
CA GLU A 335 1.69 -31.50 -6.35
C GLU A 335 3.05 -31.02 -6.91
N ILE A 336 3.25 -29.70 -6.91
CA ILE A 336 4.54 -29.08 -7.24
C ILE A 336 5.61 -29.50 -6.25
N ALA A 337 5.32 -29.47 -4.95
CA ALA A 337 6.24 -29.89 -3.90
C ALA A 337 6.68 -31.35 -4.05
N ALA A 338 5.81 -32.24 -4.53
CA ALA A 338 6.14 -33.63 -4.77
C ALA A 338 7.13 -33.83 -5.94
N THR A 339 7.06 -32.96 -6.96
CA THR A 339 7.86 -33.08 -8.19
C THR A 339 9.10 -32.17 -8.18
N TRP A 340 8.96 -30.93 -7.66
CA TRP A 340 10.00 -29.89 -7.64
C TRP A 340 10.17 -29.25 -6.25
N PRO A 341 10.47 -30.02 -5.18
CA PRO A 341 10.50 -29.49 -3.81
C PRO A 341 11.52 -28.36 -3.62
N GLU A 342 12.71 -28.50 -4.19
CA GLU A 342 13.77 -27.49 -4.07
C GLU A 342 13.43 -26.21 -4.84
N LEU A 343 12.83 -26.34 -6.03
CA LEU A 343 12.45 -25.19 -6.85
C LEU A 343 11.30 -24.42 -6.21
N LEU A 344 10.32 -25.10 -5.63
CA LEU A 344 9.23 -24.48 -4.88
C LEU A 344 9.74 -23.77 -3.62
N ALA A 345 10.66 -24.39 -2.89
CA ALA A 345 11.31 -23.75 -1.74
C ALA A 345 12.12 -22.51 -2.15
N ALA A 346 12.79 -22.55 -3.30
CA ALA A 346 13.50 -21.40 -3.87
C ALA A 346 12.50 -20.29 -4.28
N TRP A 347 11.36 -20.64 -4.92
CA TRP A 347 10.32 -19.70 -5.28
C TRP A 347 9.78 -18.93 -4.07
N LYS A 348 9.54 -19.60 -2.97
CA LYS A 348 9.06 -18.97 -1.73
C LYS A 348 10.11 -18.05 -1.07
N ARG A 349 11.39 -18.42 -1.15
CA ARG A 349 12.48 -17.71 -0.45
C ARG A 349 13.15 -16.64 -1.30
N ALA A 350 13.39 -16.92 -2.57
CA ALA A 350 14.15 -16.07 -3.50
C ALA A 350 13.54 -16.17 -4.92
N PRO A 351 12.30 -15.67 -5.12
CA PRO A 351 11.53 -15.87 -6.35
C PRO A 351 12.26 -15.38 -7.60
N HIS A 352 13.07 -14.33 -7.48
CA HIS A 352 13.87 -13.77 -8.58
C HIS A 352 14.94 -14.74 -9.11
N SER A 353 15.32 -15.75 -8.35
CA SER A 353 16.32 -16.75 -8.76
C SER A 353 15.73 -17.95 -9.51
N VAL A 354 14.39 -18.04 -9.60
CA VAL A 354 13.70 -19.21 -10.14
C VAL A 354 13.38 -19.02 -11.61
N GLN A 355 13.80 -20.01 -12.43
CA GLN A 355 13.29 -20.21 -13.78
C GLN A 355 12.17 -21.26 -13.72
N MET A 356 10.95 -20.90 -14.08
CA MET A 356 9.85 -21.85 -14.14
C MET A 356 10.11 -22.91 -15.21
N PRO A 357 9.84 -24.21 -14.93
CA PRO A 357 9.99 -25.26 -15.93
C PRO A 357 9.05 -24.98 -17.12
N GLU A 358 9.61 -24.78 -18.30
CA GLU A 358 8.90 -24.39 -19.53
C GLU A 358 8.11 -23.06 -19.41
N GLY A 359 8.48 -22.19 -18.45
CA GLY A 359 7.80 -20.92 -18.20
C GLY A 359 8.75 -19.74 -18.16
N GLU A 360 8.29 -18.65 -17.55
CA GLU A 360 9.06 -17.41 -17.37
C GLU A 360 9.81 -17.40 -16.03
N ASN A 361 10.80 -16.53 -15.90
CA ASN A 361 11.32 -16.07 -14.63
C ASN A 361 10.79 -14.67 -14.30
N LEU A 362 10.96 -14.23 -13.05
CA LEU A 362 10.45 -12.93 -12.61
C LEU A 362 11.09 -11.75 -13.34
N GLN A 363 12.34 -11.85 -13.79
CA GLN A 363 12.99 -10.76 -14.52
C GLN A 363 12.31 -10.52 -15.87
N GLN A 364 11.90 -11.57 -16.57
CA GLN A 364 11.17 -11.46 -17.83
C GLN A 364 9.81 -10.77 -17.63
N VAL A 365 9.08 -11.16 -16.57
CA VAL A 365 7.81 -10.50 -16.19
C VAL A 365 8.03 -9.04 -15.81
N TRP A 366 9.08 -8.76 -15.02
CA TRP A 366 9.49 -7.42 -14.63
C TRP A 366 9.73 -6.51 -15.85
N ASP A 367 10.57 -6.95 -16.76
CA ASP A 367 10.97 -6.15 -17.92
C ASP A 367 9.76 -5.82 -18.81
N ARG A 368 8.92 -6.81 -19.14
CA ARG A 368 7.76 -6.59 -20.01
C ARG A 368 6.64 -5.80 -19.37
N SER A 369 6.37 -6.04 -18.08
CA SER A 369 5.29 -5.36 -17.36
C SER A 369 5.62 -3.89 -17.10
N LEU A 370 6.86 -3.58 -16.73
CA LEU A 370 7.31 -2.21 -16.55
C LEU A 370 7.37 -1.44 -17.86
N ALA A 371 7.83 -2.07 -18.95
CA ALA A 371 7.81 -1.44 -20.26
C ALA A 371 6.37 -1.09 -20.70
N ALA A 372 5.41 -1.98 -20.45
CA ALA A 372 3.99 -1.73 -20.69
C ALA A 372 3.45 -0.58 -19.82
N TRP A 373 3.68 -0.63 -18.51
CA TRP A 373 3.25 0.37 -17.55
C TRP A 373 3.79 1.77 -17.87
N GLN A 374 5.10 1.88 -18.11
CA GLN A 374 5.75 3.15 -18.46
C GLN A 374 5.23 3.72 -19.77
N ARG A 375 5.00 2.87 -20.80
CA ARG A 375 4.42 3.31 -22.06
C ARG A 375 3.03 3.89 -21.87
N ILE A 376 2.19 3.24 -21.05
CA ILE A 376 0.86 3.76 -20.72
C ILE A 376 0.99 5.09 -19.99
N ALA A 377 1.78 5.17 -18.90
CA ALA A 377 1.95 6.38 -18.12
C ALA A 377 2.40 7.59 -18.96
N ARG A 378 3.38 7.38 -19.87
CA ARG A 378 3.89 8.43 -20.77
C ARG A 378 2.86 8.89 -21.81
N SER A 379 1.90 8.06 -22.17
CA SER A 379 0.87 8.38 -23.16
C SER A 379 -0.27 9.24 -22.60
N LEU A 380 -0.35 9.39 -21.27
CA LEU A 380 -1.45 10.10 -20.60
C LEU A 380 -1.20 11.61 -20.54
N HIS A 381 -2.26 12.39 -20.82
CA HIS A 381 -2.27 13.81 -20.53
C HIS A 381 -2.41 14.07 -19.02
N PRO A 382 -2.02 15.26 -18.51
CA PRO A 382 -2.06 15.58 -17.08
C PRO A 382 -3.43 15.40 -16.42
N ASP A 383 -4.51 15.57 -17.17
CA ASP A 383 -5.88 15.46 -16.66
C ASP A 383 -6.50 14.07 -16.86
N GLU A 384 -5.77 13.14 -17.48
CA GLU A 384 -6.29 11.80 -17.75
C GLU A 384 -6.14 10.84 -16.57
N THR A 385 -7.12 9.96 -16.44
CA THR A 385 -7.08 8.78 -15.58
C THR A 385 -7.18 7.53 -16.46
N ALA A 386 -6.25 6.59 -16.28
CA ALA A 386 -6.25 5.30 -16.96
C ALA A 386 -6.58 4.16 -15.99
N LEU A 387 -7.44 3.26 -16.41
CA LEU A 387 -7.66 1.96 -15.79
C LEU A 387 -6.68 0.95 -16.39
N VAL A 388 -6.02 0.14 -15.56
CA VAL A 388 -5.18 -0.99 -15.97
C VAL A 388 -5.63 -2.22 -15.19
N VAL A 389 -6.12 -3.25 -15.89
CA VAL A 389 -6.56 -4.49 -15.25
C VAL A 389 -5.62 -5.63 -15.66
N ALA A 390 -4.97 -6.23 -14.66
CA ALA A 390 -3.99 -7.28 -14.90
C ALA A 390 -4.06 -8.38 -13.80
N HIS A 391 -2.93 -8.98 -13.49
CA HIS A 391 -2.82 -10.19 -12.68
C HIS A 391 -1.91 -9.96 -11.46
N ASP A 392 -1.81 -10.97 -10.60
CA ASP A 392 -1.12 -10.86 -9.32
C ASP A 392 0.39 -10.60 -9.48
N ALA A 393 1.13 -11.47 -10.19
CA ALA A 393 2.58 -11.29 -10.34
C ALA A 393 2.92 -10.01 -11.13
N VAL A 394 2.19 -9.73 -12.18
CA VAL A 394 2.35 -8.50 -12.99
C VAL A 394 2.12 -7.25 -12.13
N ASN A 395 1.03 -7.21 -11.36
CA ASN A 395 0.74 -6.07 -10.49
C ASN A 395 1.82 -5.90 -9.42
N LYS A 396 2.25 -7.00 -8.80
CA LYS A 396 3.31 -6.99 -7.78
C LYS A 396 4.65 -6.50 -8.34
N THR A 397 5.06 -6.94 -9.54
CA THR A 397 6.30 -6.44 -10.19
C THR A 397 6.23 -4.94 -10.46
N ILE A 398 5.11 -4.46 -10.99
CA ILE A 398 4.86 -3.02 -11.19
C ILE A 398 4.96 -2.27 -9.86
N LEU A 399 4.24 -2.71 -8.83
CA LEU A 399 4.17 -2.04 -7.54
C LEU A 399 5.51 -2.04 -6.79
N CYS A 400 6.24 -3.15 -6.80
CA CYS A 400 7.60 -3.20 -6.23
C CYS A 400 8.50 -2.15 -6.89
N SER A 401 8.50 -2.04 -8.21
CA SER A 401 9.27 -1.02 -8.92
C SER A 401 8.85 0.40 -8.55
N LEU A 402 7.54 0.69 -8.48
CA LEU A 402 7.01 2.01 -8.11
C LEU A 402 7.41 2.43 -6.69
N LEU A 403 7.45 1.47 -5.76
CA LEU A 403 7.92 1.68 -4.40
C LEU A 403 9.45 1.84 -4.31
N GLY A 404 10.20 1.33 -5.28
CA GLY A 404 11.67 1.32 -5.30
C GLY A 404 12.28 0.01 -4.80
N LEU A 405 11.48 -1.05 -4.77
CA LEU A 405 11.88 -2.42 -4.49
C LEU A 405 12.29 -3.12 -5.79
N GLY A 406 13.07 -4.20 -5.68
CA GLY A 406 13.43 -5.07 -6.79
C GLY A 406 12.50 -6.28 -6.95
N PRO A 407 12.74 -7.13 -7.96
CA PRO A 407 11.94 -8.34 -8.20
C PRO A 407 12.04 -9.37 -7.06
N GLU A 408 13.12 -9.35 -6.26
CA GLU A 408 13.28 -10.17 -5.06
C GLU A 408 12.21 -9.92 -4.01
N SER A 409 11.58 -8.73 -4.05
CA SER A 409 10.61 -8.25 -3.05
C SER A 409 9.16 -8.48 -3.46
N ILE A 410 8.86 -9.36 -4.43
CA ILE A 410 7.49 -9.58 -4.93
C ILE A 410 6.48 -9.94 -3.83
N TRP A 411 6.95 -10.53 -2.73
CA TRP A 411 6.13 -10.89 -1.59
C TRP A 411 5.84 -9.72 -0.64
N SER A 412 6.53 -8.57 -0.81
CA SER A 412 6.31 -7.38 0.03
C SER A 412 5.02 -6.63 -0.28
N VAL A 413 4.24 -7.08 -1.26
CA VAL A 413 2.98 -6.46 -1.66
C VAL A 413 1.90 -7.52 -1.79
N LYS A 414 0.74 -7.29 -1.17
CA LYS A 414 -0.47 -8.11 -1.35
C LYS A 414 -1.36 -7.50 -2.41
N GLN A 415 -2.00 -8.36 -3.20
CA GLN A 415 -2.99 -7.96 -4.21
C GLN A 415 -4.21 -8.87 -4.10
N GLY A 416 -5.33 -8.36 -3.59
CA GLY A 416 -6.62 -9.07 -3.55
C GLY A 416 -7.31 -9.10 -4.91
N ASN A 417 -8.11 -10.13 -5.17
CA ASN A 417 -8.96 -10.18 -6.35
C ASN A 417 -9.95 -9.01 -6.36
N GLY A 418 -10.01 -8.25 -7.45
CA GLY A 418 -10.80 -7.02 -7.53
C GLY A 418 -10.20 -5.82 -6.76
N GLY A 419 -9.04 -6.00 -6.12
CA GLY A 419 -8.37 -4.93 -5.38
C GLY A 419 -7.88 -3.81 -6.29
N VAL A 420 -8.06 -2.56 -5.86
CA VAL A 420 -7.74 -1.34 -6.60
C VAL A 420 -6.54 -0.64 -5.98
N THR A 421 -5.57 -0.28 -6.80
CA THR A 421 -4.39 0.50 -6.41
C THR A 421 -4.34 1.81 -7.18
N VAL A 422 -3.98 2.90 -6.51
CA VAL A 422 -3.94 4.26 -7.07
C VAL A 422 -2.51 4.74 -7.18
N VAL A 423 -2.10 5.11 -8.38
CA VAL A 423 -0.77 5.67 -8.67
C VAL A 423 -0.93 7.02 -9.35
N ASP A 424 -0.37 8.06 -8.75
CA ASP A 424 -0.37 9.42 -9.28
C ASP A 424 1.00 9.81 -9.84
N TYR A 425 0.99 10.59 -10.90
CA TYR A 425 2.20 11.15 -11.53
C TYR A 425 2.15 12.68 -11.49
N PRO A 426 2.38 13.32 -10.33
CA PRO A 426 2.13 14.76 -10.14
C PRO A 426 3.00 15.68 -11.02
N ARG A 427 4.03 15.15 -11.65
CA ARG A 427 4.97 15.86 -12.53
C ARG A 427 4.99 15.31 -13.96
N GLY A 428 3.97 14.52 -14.35
CA GLY A 428 3.87 13.85 -15.65
C GLY A 428 4.34 12.40 -15.64
N GLY A 429 3.93 11.64 -16.65
CA GLY A 429 4.13 10.18 -16.73
C GLY A 429 5.60 9.72 -16.82
N ASP A 430 6.54 10.62 -17.09
CA ASP A 430 7.99 10.35 -17.07
C ASP A 430 8.64 10.57 -15.69
N ALA A 431 7.93 11.23 -14.78
CA ALA A 431 8.47 11.55 -13.46
C ALA A 431 8.25 10.43 -12.45
N SER A 432 8.88 10.59 -11.29
CA SER A 432 8.68 9.64 -10.17
C SER A 432 7.22 9.57 -9.75
N PRO A 433 6.63 8.39 -9.68
CA PRO A 433 5.26 8.18 -9.26
C PRO A 433 5.09 8.37 -7.74
N VAL A 434 3.83 8.53 -7.33
CA VAL A 434 3.39 8.44 -5.94
C VAL A 434 2.37 7.31 -5.84
N VAL A 435 2.66 6.31 -5.02
CA VAL A 435 1.68 5.29 -4.66
C VAL A 435 0.72 5.93 -3.65
N SER A 436 -0.43 6.36 -4.16
CA SER A 436 -1.44 7.10 -3.40
C SER A 436 -2.38 6.19 -2.62
N GLY A 437 -2.43 4.93 -2.95
CA GLY A 437 -3.15 3.89 -2.23
C GLY A 437 -2.86 2.54 -2.85
N LEU A 438 -2.88 1.47 -2.06
CA LEU A 438 -2.56 0.13 -2.52
C LEU A 438 -3.56 -0.88 -1.97
N ASN A 439 -4.03 -1.74 -2.88
CA ASN A 439 -4.87 -2.90 -2.57
C ASN A 439 -6.17 -2.54 -1.83
N PHE A 440 -6.90 -1.55 -2.31
CA PHE A 440 -8.22 -1.22 -1.77
C PHE A 440 -9.20 -2.35 -2.08
N THR A 441 -9.65 -3.05 -1.05
CA THR A 441 -10.65 -4.13 -1.09
C THR A 441 -11.87 -3.81 -0.22
N GLY A 442 -11.97 -2.59 0.32
CA GLY A 442 -13.08 -2.16 1.17
C GLY A 442 -14.46 -2.30 0.52
N HIS A 443 -14.55 -2.14 -0.79
CA HIS A 443 -15.77 -2.38 -1.57
C HIS A 443 -16.19 -3.86 -1.64
N LEU A 444 -15.31 -4.77 -1.24
CA LEU A 444 -15.59 -6.21 -1.13
C LEU A 444 -15.90 -6.65 0.31
N GLY A 445 -15.75 -5.73 1.28
CA GLY A 445 -16.06 -5.92 2.68
C GLY A 445 -14.85 -5.83 3.62
N GLY A 446 -14.97 -5.00 4.64
CA GLY A 446 -13.95 -4.85 5.70
C GLY A 446 -12.70 -4.05 5.31
N VAL A 447 -11.83 -3.85 6.31
CA VAL A 447 -10.52 -3.18 6.14
C VAL A 447 -9.46 -4.16 5.64
N LEU A 448 -9.53 -5.41 6.10
CA LEU A 448 -8.58 -6.45 5.72
C LEU A 448 -9.05 -7.15 4.44
N ASP A 449 -8.09 -7.52 3.63
CA ASP A 449 -8.35 -8.28 2.42
C ASP A 449 -8.76 -9.72 2.75
N SER A 450 -10.01 -10.04 2.47
CA SER A 450 -10.62 -11.37 2.66
C SER A 450 -10.73 -12.17 1.35
N THR A 451 -10.18 -11.68 0.24
CA THR A 451 -10.24 -12.37 -1.05
C THR A 451 -9.35 -13.61 -1.08
N ALA A 452 -9.58 -14.49 -2.04
CA ALA A 452 -8.76 -15.69 -2.19
C ALA A 452 -7.29 -15.35 -2.37
N ALA A 453 -6.42 -16.00 -1.58
CA ALA A 453 -4.98 -15.73 -1.64
C ALA A 453 -4.39 -16.06 -3.02
N GLY A 454 -4.98 -17.02 -3.75
CA GLY A 454 -4.39 -17.57 -4.96
C GLY A 454 -3.11 -18.36 -4.67
N ALA A 455 -2.63 -19.12 -5.64
CA ALA A 455 -1.30 -19.73 -5.61
C ALA A 455 -0.40 -18.95 -6.56
N LEU A 456 0.67 -18.38 -6.05
CA LEU A 456 1.77 -17.78 -6.79
C LEU A 456 3.07 -18.47 -6.41
#